data_44adc2c6241506d2cca914b8304650b2
#
_entry.id   44adc2c6241506d2cca914b8304650b2
#
_cell.length_a   1.000
_cell.length_b   1.000
_cell.length_c   1.000
_cell.angle_alpha   90.00
_cell.angle_beta   90.00
_cell.angle_gamma   90.00
#
_symmetry.space_group_name_H-M   'P 1'
#
loop_
_entity.id
_entity.type
_entity.pdbx_description
1 polymer ?
#
loop_
_entity_poly.entity_id
_entity_poly.type
_entity_poly.pdbx_seq_one_letter_code
_entity_poly.pdbx_strand_id
1 'polypeptide(L)'
;MRYRKYSPYVIITLICWITFFQNSYPQEADIFHKTVTPISGGSNDFPPPPAGYDSYQSDIPHGKITTVIYHSETVGVNRQTLIYTPPDYSESNRYNVLYLLHGIGGDEREWYNYGHPQIILDNLYADQKLEPMIVVLPNGRAMVNDDAGGDIFAPEKVQAFDTFEFDLLNDLIPFIDSNYPVSTDRKNRAIAGLSMGGGQALNFGLAHLDTFAWVGAFSAAPNTKAPAQLVPNPEATAGSLSQLWISCGTNDGLLYLSQQIHDYLEQHQVPHIYSLVSGSGHDWTVWKYGLYHFSQLIFKDPATAVERKANAAAFILSQNYPNPFNPVTRITFMVPHKSFVIIKVYNSFGKVVATLVNEEKPAGEYVVTFNGRSLTSGINIYKMQTGLFSDTKKLFLLK
;
A
#
# COMPACT_ATOMS: atom_id res chain seq x y z
N MET A 1 -33.12 -14.45 9.16
CA MET A 1 -31.91 -13.91 8.49
C MET A 1 -31.25 -15.05 7.73
N ARG A 2 -31.33 -15.02 6.38
CA ARG A 2 -30.71 -16.06 5.53
C ARG A 2 -29.45 -15.45 4.91
N TYR A 3 -28.29 -15.91 5.34
CA TYR A 3 -27.01 -15.63 4.69
C TYR A 3 -27.05 -16.26 3.28
N ARG A 4 -27.05 -15.44 2.23
CA ARG A 4 -26.75 -15.92 0.87
C ARG A 4 -25.22 -16.12 0.79
N LYS A 5 -24.78 -17.36 0.71
CA LYS A 5 -23.43 -17.74 0.31
C LYS A 5 -23.23 -17.33 -1.15
N TYR A 6 -22.35 -16.39 -1.40
CA TYR A 6 -21.92 -16.12 -2.76
C TYR A 6 -21.12 -17.30 -3.29
N SER A 7 -21.49 -17.74 -4.50
CA SER A 7 -20.85 -18.87 -5.18
C SER A 7 -19.44 -18.49 -5.66
N PRO A 8 -18.44 -19.39 -5.57
CA PRO A 8 -17.09 -19.16 -6.09
C PRO A 8 -17.00 -18.99 -7.61
N TYR A 9 -18.12 -19.04 -8.33
CA TYR A 9 -18.16 -18.93 -9.80
C TYR A 9 -17.96 -17.50 -10.34
N VAL A 10 -18.03 -16.46 -9.52
CA VAL A 10 -17.85 -15.06 -9.96
C VAL A 10 -16.39 -14.78 -10.40
N ILE A 11 -15.42 -15.48 -9.81
CA ILE A 11 -13.98 -15.30 -10.14
C ILE A 11 -13.63 -15.86 -11.53
N ILE A 12 -14.32 -16.93 -11.97
CA ILE A 12 -14.05 -17.57 -13.28
C ILE A 12 -14.61 -16.71 -14.43
N THR A 13 -15.69 -15.96 -14.21
CA THR A 13 -16.31 -15.10 -15.24
C THR A 13 -15.44 -13.87 -15.55
N LEU A 14 -14.66 -13.37 -14.59
CA LEU A 14 -13.74 -12.23 -14.81
C LEU A 14 -12.67 -12.56 -15.86
N ILE A 15 -12.18 -13.79 -15.89
CA ILE A 15 -11.13 -14.23 -16.83
C ILE A 15 -11.68 -14.34 -18.27
N CYS A 16 -12.95 -14.70 -18.45
CA CYS A 16 -13.55 -14.80 -19.79
C CYS A 16 -13.85 -13.44 -20.43
N TRP A 17 -14.09 -12.37 -19.65
CA TRP A 17 -14.42 -11.05 -20.21
C TRP A 17 -13.20 -10.25 -20.63
N ILE A 18 -12.02 -10.52 -20.05
CA ILE A 18 -10.76 -9.90 -20.47
C ILE A 18 -10.44 -10.22 -21.95
N THR A 19 -10.88 -11.38 -22.44
CA THR A 19 -10.67 -11.78 -23.84
C THR A 19 -11.63 -11.08 -24.83
N PHE A 20 -12.75 -10.53 -24.40
CA PHE A 20 -13.73 -9.88 -25.30
C PHE A 20 -13.42 -8.41 -25.58
N PHE A 21 -12.74 -7.71 -24.67
CA PHE A 21 -12.32 -6.31 -24.89
C PHE A 21 -11.04 -6.16 -25.74
N GLN A 22 -10.29 -7.25 -25.96
CA GLN A 22 -9.08 -7.22 -26.82
C GLN A 22 -9.37 -7.15 -28.32
N ASN A 23 -10.62 -7.33 -28.75
CA ASN A 23 -10.95 -7.41 -30.19
C ASN A 23 -11.34 -6.09 -30.87
N SER A 24 -11.23 -4.94 -30.20
CA SER A 24 -11.57 -3.63 -30.77
C SER A 24 -10.36 -2.73 -31.09
N TYR A 25 -9.14 -3.21 -30.96
CA TYR A 25 -7.93 -2.50 -31.40
C TYR A 25 -7.23 -3.30 -32.49
N PRO A 26 -6.67 -2.64 -33.55
CA PRO A 26 -5.99 -3.34 -34.63
C PRO A 26 -4.77 -4.08 -34.07
N GLN A 27 -4.71 -5.38 -34.39
CA GLN A 27 -3.55 -6.24 -34.15
C GLN A 27 -2.37 -5.77 -35.03
N GLU A 28 -1.30 -5.28 -34.44
CA GLU A 28 0.04 -5.59 -34.90
C GLU A 28 0.59 -6.66 -33.95
N ALA A 29 0.51 -7.89 -34.42
CA ALA A 29 1.03 -9.06 -33.74
C ALA A 29 2.43 -9.36 -34.28
N ASP A 30 3.14 -9.98 -33.38
CA ASP A 30 4.43 -10.63 -33.44
C ASP A 30 5.60 -9.77 -32.96
N ILE A 31 6.10 -10.20 -31.80
CA ILE A 31 7.48 -10.55 -31.49
C ILE A 31 7.69 -10.52 -29.97
N PHE A 32 8.30 -11.60 -29.46
CA PHE A 32 8.88 -11.81 -28.12
C PHE A 32 8.04 -12.50 -27.03
N HIS A 33 7.99 -13.82 -27.13
CA HIS A 33 8.22 -14.66 -25.95
C HIS A 33 9.69 -14.45 -25.48
N LYS A 34 9.90 -13.42 -24.68
CA LYS A 34 11.06 -13.33 -23.80
C LYS A 34 10.61 -13.74 -22.41
N THR A 35 11.16 -14.83 -21.90
CA THR A 35 11.25 -15.12 -20.48
C THR A 35 11.69 -13.85 -19.77
N VAL A 36 10.76 -13.19 -19.07
CA VAL A 36 11.06 -12.03 -18.25
C VAL A 36 11.77 -12.56 -17.01
N THR A 37 13.08 -12.49 -17.02
CA THR A 37 13.86 -12.50 -15.78
C THR A 37 13.44 -11.29 -14.97
N PRO A 38 13.13 -11.42 -13.66
CA PRO A 38 12.82 -10.26 -12.84
C PRO A 38 14.03 -9.33 -12.82
N ILE A 39 13.90 -8.17 -13.44
CA ILE A 39 14.84 -7.08 -13.24
C ILE A 39 14.59 -6.58 -11.82
N SER A 40 15.62 -6.63 -10.98
CA SER A 40 15.64 -6.09 -9.63
C SER A 40 15.62 -4.55 -9.68
N GLY A 41 14.47 -3.99 -9.98
CA GLY A 41 14.10 -2.62 -9.64
C GLY A 41 13.47 -2.68 -8.25
N GLY A 42 14.00 -1.92 -7.28
CA GLY A 42 13.66 -2.08 -5.88
C GLY A 42 12.18 -2.00 -5.58
N SER A 43 11.53 -3.14 -5.37
CA SER A 43 10.32 -3.16 -4.58
C SER A 43 10.69 -2.69 -3.18
N ASN A 44 10.04 -1.64 -2.69
CA ASN A 44 10.15 -1.28 -1.28
C ASN A 44 9.48 -2.39 -0.48
N ASP A 45 10.26 -3.36 0.01
CA ASP A 45 9.77 -4.47 0.81
C ASP A 45 9.32 -3.95 2.17
N PHE A 46 8.03 -3.62 2.27
CA PHE A 46 7.41 -3.37 3.56
C PHE A 46 7.19 -4.71 4.26
N PRO A 47 7.51 -4.80 5.56
CA PRO A 47 7.27 -6.04 6.30
C PRO A 47 5.77 -6.35 6.33
N PRO A 48 5.36 -7.62 6.41
CA PRO A 48 3.97 -7.94 6.62
C PRO A 48 3.45 -7.26 7.89
N PRO A 49 2.20 -6.79 7.92
CA PRO A 49 1.60 -6.27 9.14
C PRO A 49 1.73 -7.27 10.29
N PRO A 50 1.88 -6.83 11.54
CA PRO A 50 1.97 -7.72 12.69
C PRO A 50 0.68 -8.54 12.85
N ALA A 51 0.79 -9.75 13.41
CA ALA A 51 -0.39 -10.56 13.69
C ALA A 51 -1.39 -9.78 14.57
N GLY A 52 -2.67 -9.82 14.21
CA GLY A 52 -3.73 -9.11 14.93
C GLY A 52 -3.89 -7.62 14.59
N TYR A 53 -3.15 -7.08 13.62
CA TYR A 53 -3.27 -5.68 13.19
C TYR A 53 -4.70 -5.28 12.75
N ASP A 54 -5.49 -6.25 12.29
CA ASP A 54 -6.87 -6.13 11.84
C ASP A 54 -7.87 -6.82 12.79
N SER A 55 -7.44 -7.12 14.02
CA SER A 55 -8.26 -7.75 15.05
C SER A 55 -8.74 -6.70 16.06
N TYR A 56 -10.00 -6.78 16.46
CA TYR A 56 -10.58 -5.90 17.46
C TYR A 56 -9.90 -6.08 18.83
N GLN A 57 -9.50 -4.98 19.45
CA GLN A 57 -8.88 -4.92 20.78
C GLN A 57 -9.80 -4.12 21.71
N SER A 58 -10.38 -4.75 22.73
CA SER A 58 -11.37 -4.14 23.61
C SER A 58 -10.81 -3.10 24.60
N ASP A 59 -9.49 -3.05 24.75
CA ASP A 59 -8.76 -2.26 25.75
C ASP A 59 -8.16 -0.95 25.20
N ILE A 60 -8.46 -0.63 23.93
CA ILE A 60 -8.06 0.63 23.28
C ILE A 60 -9.27 1.54 23.01
N PRO A 61 -9.07 2.86 22.87
CA PRO A 61 -10.11 3.77 22.36
C PRO A 61 -10.52 3.43 20.93
N HIS A 62 -11.79 3.59 20.60
CA HIS A 62 -12.34 3.30 19.27
C HIS A 62 -12.92 4.54 18.62
N GLY A 63 -12.71 4.64 17.31
CA GLY A 63 -13.41 5.57 16.45
C GLY A 63 -14.86 5.16 16.20
N LYS A 64 -15.59 5.99 15.50
CA LYS A 64 -17.02 5.79 15.22
C LYS A 64 -17.28 5.78 13.73
N ILE A 65 -18.05 4.80 13.26
CA ILE A 65 -18.62 4.80 11.89
C ILE A 65 -20.05 5.34 11.95
N THR A 66 -20.35 6.28 11.06
CA THR A 66 -21.70 6.87 10.93
C THR A 66 -22.10 6.86 9.47
N THR A 67 -23.33 6.43 9.17
CA THR A 67 -23.92 6.60 7.83
C THR A 67 -24.43 8.02 7.69
N VAL A 68 -24.05 8.68 6.60
CA VAL A 68 -24.42 10.06 6.30
C VAL A 68 -25.03 10.12 4.89
N ILE A 69 -26.00 11.03 4.72
CA ILE A 69 -26.65 11.29 3.44
C ILE A 69 -26.23 12.68 2.97
N TYR A 70 -25.81 12.78 1.72
CA TYR A 70 -25.56 14.05 1.03
C TYR A 70 -26.37 14.12 -0.26
N HIS A 71 -26.69 15.31 -0.70
CA HIS A 71 -27.31 15.51 -2.02
C HIS A 71 -26.22 15.58 -3.08
N SER A 72 -26.36 14.78 -4.13
CA SER A 72 -25.51 14.82 -5.32
C SER A 72 -26.25 15.55 -6.42
N GLU A 73 -25.83 16.75 -6.74
CA GLU A 73 -26.32 17.49 -7.93
C GLU A 73 -25.89 16.77 -9.22
N THR A 74 -24.71 16.15 -9.21
CA THR A 74 -24.18 15.36 -10.34
C THR A 74 -25.10 14.23 -10.75
N VAL A 75 -25.70 13.53 -9.77
CA VAL A 75 -26.59 12.37 -10.01
C VAL A 75 -28.07 12.78 -9.93
N GLY A 76 -28.38 13.88 -9.25
CA GLY A 76 -29.75 14.38 -9.03
C GLY A 76 -30.51 13.65 -7.92
N VAL A 77 -29.83 12.93 -7.03
CA VAL A 77 -30.43 12.20 -5.90
C VAL A 77 -29.61 12.33 -4.62
N ASN A 78 -30.23 11.98 -3.50
CA ASN A 78 -29.50 11.78 -2.25
C ASN A 78 -28.71 10.48 -2.29
N ARG A 79 -27.43 10.54 -1.94
CA ARG A 79 -26.49 9.41 -1.88
C ARG A 79 -25.99 9.18 -0.46
N GLN A 80 -25.54 7.97 -0.17
CA GLN A 80 -25.00 7.59 1.13
C GLN A 80 -23.48 7.50 1.10
N THR A 81 -22.86 7.83 2.23
CA THR A 81 -21.47 7.56 2.52
C THR A 81 -21.31 7.11 3.98
N LEU A 82 -20.32 6.28 4.28
CA LEU A 82 -19.93 6.04 5.67
C LEU A 82 -18.77 6.97 6.04
N ILE A 83 -18.83 7.50 7.25
CA ILE A 83 -17.81 8.39 7.80
C ILE A 83 -17.23 7.72 9.06
N TYR A 84 -15.92 7.43 9.03
CA TYR A 84 -15.17 7.10 10.24
C TYR A 84 -14.61 8.38 10.83
N THR A 85 -14.90 8.61 12.12
CA THR A 85 -14.24 9.62 12.94
C THR A 85 -13.29 8.92 13.92
N PRO A 86 -12.06 9.45 14.13
CA PRO A 86 -11.06 8.76 14.95
C PRO A 86 -11.44 8.73 16.44
N PRO A 87 -10.76 7.92 17.26
CA PRO A 87 -10.83 8.03 18.72
C PRO A 87 -10.60 9.49 19.16
N ASP A 88 -11.26 9.90 20.22
CA ASP A 88 -11.17 11.26 20.78
C ASP A 88 -11.53 12.39 19.78
N TYR A 89 -12.38 12.07 18.80
CA TYR A 89 -12.89 13.08 17.85
C TYR A 89 -13.54 14.26 18.56
N SER A 90 -13.18 15.48 18.14
CA SER A 90 -13.72 16.73 18.66
C SER A 90 -13.92 17.75 17.53
N GLU A 91 -15.05 18.44 17.52
CA GLU A 91 -15.31 19.52 16.55
C GLU A 91 -14.38 20.73 16.69
N SER A 92 -13.66 20.84 17.82
CA SER A 92 -12.68 21.89 18.04
C SER A 92 -11.32 21.62 17.36
N ASN A 93 -11.08 20.40 16.90
CA ASN A 93 -9.88 20.02 16.20
C ASN A 93 -10.05 20.15 14.69
N ARG A 94 -8.93 20.14 13.93
CA ARG A 94 -8.93 20.01 12.47
C ARG A 94 -8.33 18.68 12.09
N TYR A 95 -8.96 17.99 11.15
CA TYR A 95 -8.58 16.64 10.74
C TYR A 95 -8.15 16.59 9.28
N ASN A 96 -7.26 15.67 8.97
CA ASN A 96 -6.99 15.22 7.63
C ASN A 96 -8.16 14.37 7.11
N VAL A 97 -8.28 14.19 5.78
CA VAL A 97 -9.34 13.38 5.19
C VAL A 97 -8.75 12.36 4.21
N LEU A 98 -9.13 11.09 4.39
CA LEU A 98 -8.90 10.01 3.44
C LEU A 98 -10.24 9.60 2.80
N TYR A 99 -10.35 9.71 1.47
CA TYR A 99 -11.41 9.09 0.68
C TYR A 99 -10.99 7.69 0.30
N LEU A 100 -11.70 6.65 0.80
CA LEU A 100 -11.34 5.24 0.65
C LEU A 100 -12.39 4.51 -0.20
N LEU A 101 -12.02 4.18 -1.45
CA LEU A 101 -12.92 3.75 -2.50
C LEU A 101 -13.01 2.23 -2.60
N HIS A 102 -14.22 1.73 -2.88
CA HIS A 102 -14.54 0.30 -3.01
C HIS A 102 -14.32 -0.25 -4.44
N GLY A 103 -14.46 -1.57 -4.61
CA GLY A 103 -14.36 -2.26 -5.89
C GLY A 103 -15.67 -2.35 -6.67
N ILE A 104 -15.63 -3.02 -7.85
CA ILE A 104 -16.78 -3.10 -8.77
C ILE A 104 -18.03 -3.78 -8.17
N GLY A 105 -17.84 -4.75 -7.28
CA GLY A 105 -18.93 -5.50 -6.64
C GLY A 105 -19.42 -4.91 -5.33
N GLY A 106 -18.85 -3.77 -4.90
CA GLY A 106 -19.11 -3.16 -3.61
C GLY A 106 -20.01 -1.93 -3.67
N ASP A 107 -20.17 -1.34 -2.50
CA ASP A 107 -20.83 -0.08 -2.21
C ASP A 107 -20.07 0.61 -1.06
N GLU A 108 -20.60 1.68 -0.47
CA GLU A 108 -20.01 2.38 0.66
C GLU A 108 -19.72 1.50 1.89
N ARG A 109 -20.27 0.29 1.94
CA ARG A 109 -20.13 -0.67 3.06
C ARG A 109 -19.09 -1.75 2.79
N GLU A 110 -18.56 -1.88 1.58
CA GLU A 110 -17.63 -2.97 1.23
C GLU A 110 -16.41 -2.99 2.15
N TRP A 111 -15.74 -1.85 2.30
CA TRP A 111 -14.61 -1.72 3.22
C TRP A 111 -15.00 -2.04 4.67
N TYR A 112 -16.13 -1.50 5.14
CA TYR A 112 -16.61 -1.72 6.50
C TYR A 112 -16.90 -3.19 6.79
N ASN A 113 -17.56 -3.87 5.84
CA ASN A 113 -18.02 -5.26 6.02
C ASN A 113 -16.88 -6.28 5.91
N TYR A 114 -15.86 -6.02 5.10
CA TYR A 114 -14.82 -7.01 4.75
C TYR A 114 -13.39 -6.53 5.07
N GLY A 115 -13.13 -5.25 4.94
CA GLY A 115 -11.82 -4.63 5.19
C GLY A 115 -11.61 -4.24 6.64
N HIS A 116 -12.70 -3.95 7.36
CA HIS A 116 -12.68 -3.48 8.75
C HIS A 116 -11.70 -2.32 8.98
N PRO A 117 -11.74 -1.23 8.14
CA PRO A 117 -10.77 -0.14 8.22
C PRO A 117 -10.75 0.52 9.59
N GLN A 118 -11.89 0.61 10.29
CA GLN A 118 -11.98 1.17 11.64
C GLN A 118 -11.11 0.40 12.64
N ILE A 119 -11.03 -0.94 12.53
CA ILE A 119 -10.21 -1.76 13.43
C ILE A 119 -8.72 -1.52 13.16
N ILE A 120 -8.33 -1.52 11.87
CA ILE A 120 -6.93 -1.27 11.47
C ILE A 120 -6.49 0.12 11.93
N LEU A 121 -7.33 1.13 11.74
CA LEU A 121 -7.02 2.50 12.09
C LEU A 121 -7.00 2.72 13.60
N ASP A 122 -7.94 2.14 14.36
CA ASP A 122 -7.97 2.22 15.83
C ASP A 122 -6.70 1.61 16.43
N ASN A 123 -6.27 0.44 15.93
CA ASN A 123 -5.03 -0.21 16.36
C ASN A 123 -3.80 0.65 16.04
N LEU A 124 -3.73 1.23 14.85
CA LEU A 124 -2.64 2.15 14.47
C LEU A 124 -2.67 3.46 15.28
N TYR A 125 -3.87 3.92 15.65
CA TYR A 125 -4.04 5.09 16.53
C TYR A 125 -3.48 4.81 17.91
N ALA A 126 -3.88 3.70 18.53
CA ALA A 126 -3.38 3.27 19.82
C ALA A 126 -1.85 3.12 19.83
N ASP A 127 -1.28 2.64 18.72
CA ASP A 127 0.17 2.53 18.51
C ASP A 127 0.86 3.86 18.17
N GLN A 128 0.15 4.98 18.06
CA GLN A 128 0.66 6.32 17.66
C GLN A 128 1.39 6.29 16.29
N LYS A 129 0.90 5.47 15.37
CA LYS A 129 1.54 5.25 14.05
C LYS A 129 0.94 6.10 12.93
N LEU A 130 -0.21 6.73 13.13
CA LEU A 130 -0.85 7.57 12.11
C LEU A 130 -1.22 8.96 12.62
N GLU A 131 -1.38 9.88 11.67
CA GLU A 131 -1.89 11.22 11.94
C GLU A 131 -3.43 11.18 12.04
N PRO A 132 -4.04 12.02 12.91
CA PRO A 132 -5.49 12.08 13.05
C PRO A 132 -6.19 12.36 11.72
N MET A 133 -7.14 11.48 11.34
CA MET A 133 -7.90 11.64 10.09
C MET A 133 -9.35 11.16 10.20
N ILE A 134 -10.22 11.80 9.43
CA ILE A 134 -11.54 11.31 9.09
C ILE A 134 -11.39 10.43 7.83
N VAL A 135 -12.09 9.29 7.79
CA VAL A 135 -12.13 8.47 6.57
C VAL A 135 -13.54 8.45 6.01
N VAL A 136 -13.66 8.83 4.74
CA VAL A 136 -14.91 8.85 3.98
C VAL A 136 -14.92 7.61 3.09
N LEU A 137 -15.97 6.79 3.24
CA LEU A 137 -16.17 5.58 2.45
C LEU A 137 -17.42 5.78 1.57
N PRO A 138 -17.26 6.37 0.38
CA PRO A 138 -18.39 6.66 -0.50
C PRO A 138 -18.78 5.44 -1.33
N ASN A 139 -19.99 5.48 -1.93
CA ASN A 139 -20.28 4.63 -3.06
C ASN A 139 -19.65 5.24 -4.33
N GLY A 140 -18.59 4.61 -4.83
CA GLY A 140 -17.84 5.05 -6.02
C GLY A 140 -18.58 4.86 -7.35
N ARG A 141 -19.85 4.40 -7.33
CA ARG A 141 -20.71 4.23 -8.50
C ARG A 141 -21.76 5.34 -8.53
N ALA A 142 -21.45 6.49 -9.17
CA ALA A 142 -22.32 7.65 -9.20
C ALA A 142 -23.42 7.52 -10.27
N MET A 143 -24.57 6.98 -9.88
CA MET A 143 -25.78 6.82 -10.67
C MET A 143 -27.01 6.79 -9.77
N VAL A 144 -28.20 7.01 -10.33
CA VAL A 144 -29.47 7.08 -9.57
C VAL A 144 -29.74 5.79 -8.79
N ASN A 145 -29.52 4.63 -9.41
CA ASN A 145 -29.56 3.33 -8.73
C ASN A 145 -28.15 2.78 -8.61
N ASP A 146 -27.44 3.16 -7.56
CA ASP A 146 -26.04 2.80 -7.29
C ASP A 146 -25.88 1.47 -6.57
N ASP A 147 -26.94 0.62 -6.52
CA ASP A 147 -26.89 -0.73 -5.98
C ASP A 147 -25.93 -1.63 -6.79
N ALA A 148 -25.13 -2.44 -6.06
CA ALA A 148 -24.27 -3.45 -6.63
C ALA A 148 -25.02 -4.71 -7.15
N GLY A 149 -26.36 -4.80 -7.00
CA GLY A 149 -27.16 -5.92 -7.46
C GLY A 149 -27.20 -6.07 -8.99
N GLY A 150 -27.57 -7.26 -9.47
CA GLY A 150 -27.67 -7.57 -10.91
C GLY A 150 -26.31 -7.73 -11.60
N ASP A 151 -26.22 -7.33 -12.88
CA ASP A 151 -24.97 -7.38 -13.63
C ASP A 151 -24.10 -6.18 -13.26
N ILE A 152 -23.06 -6.44 -12.45
CA ILE A 152 -22.11 -5.40 -12.01
C ILE A 152 -21.21 -4.89 -13.14
N PHE A 153 -21.12 -5.64 -14.25
CA PHE A 153 -20.35 -5.28 -15.44
C PHE A 153 -21.19 -4.58 -16.52
N ALA A 154 -22.47 -4.32 -16.25
CA ALA A 154 -23.30 -3.54 -17.18
C ALA A 154 -22.60 -2.22 -17.52
N PRO A 155 -22.56 -1.81 -18.81
CA PRO A 155 -21.80 -0.64 -19.26
C PRO A 155 -22.12 0.64 -18.47
N GLU A 156 -23.39 0.87 -18.14
CA GLU A 156 -23.84 2.01 -17.36
C GLU A 156 -23.32 1.99 -15.92
N LYS A 157 -23.19 0.81 -15.32
CA LYS A 157 -22.61 0.65 -13.96
C LYS A 157 -21.11 0.88 -13.95
N VAL A 158 -20.41 0.40 -14.99
CA VAL A 158 -18.97 0.65 -15.16
C VAL A 158 -18.74 2.13 -15.41
N GLN A 159 -19.53 2.76 -16.30
CA GLN A 159 -19.45 4.20 -16.58
C GLN A 159 -19.71 5.06 -15.33
N ALA A 160 -20.54 4.60 -14.41
CA ALA A 160 -20.86 5.32 -13.19
C ALA A 160 -19.64 5.48 -12.26
N PHE A 161 -18.61 4.61 -12.38
CA PHE A 161 -17.33 4.80 -11.69
C PHE A 161 -16.55 6.00 -12.24
N ASP A 162 -16.64 6.29 -13.52
CA ASP A 162 -16.03 7.51 -14.11
C ASP A 162 -16.84 8.75 -13.72
N THR A 163 -18.18 8.65 -13.70
CA THR A 163 -19.08 9.76 -13.29
C THR A 163 -18.81 10.19 -11.85
N PHE A 164 -18.33 9.29 -11.00
CA PHE A 164 -18.02 9.58 -9.61
C PHE A 164 -16.93 10.66 -9.43
N GLU A 165 -16.09 10.91 -10.43
CA GLU A 165 -15.13 12.02 -10.40
C GLU A 165 -15.84 13.34 -10.13
N PHE A 166 -16.95 13.58 -10.84
CA PHE A 166 -17.73 14.84 -10.69
C PHE A 166 -18.50 14.88 -9.36
N ASP A 167 -19.13 13.79 -8.96
CA ASP A 167 -19.82 13.70 -7.66
C ASP A 167 -18.84 13.89 -6.50
N LEU A 168 -17.65 13.30 -6.57
CA LEU A 168 -16.61 13.45 -5.56
C LEU A 168 -16.18 14.92 -5.42
N LEU A 169 -15.87 15.57 -6.52
CA LEU A 169 -15.28 16.92 -6.53
C LEU A 169 -16.30 18.02 -6.29
N ASN A 170 -17.51 17.88 -6.86
CA ASN A 170 -18.51 18.96 -6.85
C ASN A 170 -19.53 18.82 -5.71
N ASP A 171 -19.76 17.61 -5.23
CA ASP A 171 -20.82 17.33 -4.24
C ASP A 171 -20.25 16.81 -2.91
N LEU A 172 -19.51 15.68 -2.93
CA LEU A 172 -19.09 15.01 -1.70
C LEU A 172 -17.99 15.78 -0.94
N ILE A 173 -16.93 16.23 -1.61
CA ILE A 173 -15.86 17.02 -0.96
C ILE A 173 -16.40 18.29 -0.35
N PRO A 174 -17.19 19.15 -1.06
CA PRO A 174 -17.81 20.33 -0.47
C PRO A 174 -18.74 20.02 0.71
N PHE A 175 -19.47 18.90 0.65
CA PHE A 175 -20.29 18.46 1.76
C PHE A 175 -19.44 18.11 3.00
N ILE A 176 -18.35 17.37 2.84
CA ILE A 176 -17.44 17.03 3.94
C ILE A 176 -16.78 18.28 4.51
N ASP A 177 -16.29 19.17 3.65
CA ASP A 177 -15.63 20.41 4.07
C ASP A 177 -16.55 21.33 4.86
N SER A 178 -17.87 21.28 4.59
CA SER A 178 -18.88 22.12 5.25
C SER A 178 -19.43 21.53 6.54
N ASN A 179 -19.41 20.19 6.70
CA ASN A 179 -20.10 19.50 7.80
C ASN A 179 -19.15 18.85 8.82
N TYR A 180 -17.85 18.81 8.51
CA TYR A 180 -16.84 18.22 9.38
C TYR A 180 -15.67 19.20 9.60
N PRO A 181 -15.01 19.16 10.75
CA PRO A 181 -13.88 20.05 11.05
C PRO A 181 -12.60 19.53 10.36
N VAL A 182 -12.59 19.60 9.03
CA VAL A 182 -11.48 19.15 8.19
C VAL A 182 -10.63 20.33 7.70
N SER A 183 -9.37 20.04 7.37
CA SER A 183 -8.51 20.96 6.65
C SER A 183 -8.78 20.85 5.15
N THR A 184 -8.96 21.98 4.48
CA THR A 184 -9.23 22.02 3.03
C THR A 184 -7.97 22.06 2.17
N ASP A 185 -6.79 22.18 2.80
CA ASP A 185 -5.51 22.10 2.07
C ASP A 185 -5.32 20.72 1.45
N ARG A 186 -4.84 20.68 0.20
CA ARG A 186 -4.55 19.43 -0.51
C ARG A 186 -3.59 18.49 0.25
N LYS A 187 -2.68 19.03 1.05
CA LYS A 187 -1.75 18.25 1.88
C LYS A 187 -2.44 17.48 3.01
N ASN A 188 -3.67 17.87 3.32
CA ASN A 188 -4.50 17.21 4.33
C ASN A 188 -5.58 16.33 3.68
N ARG A 189 -5.52 16.10 2.35
CA ARG A 189 -6.50 15.29 1.62
C ARG A 189 -5.82 14.16 0.84
N ALA A 190 -6.29 12.95 1.10
CA ALA A 190 -5.83 11.72 0.47
C ALA A 190 -6.98 11.01 -0.25
N ILE A 191 -6.66 10.26 -1.30
CA ILE A 191 -7.56 9.34 -1.97
C ILE A 191 -6.88 7.99 -2.14
N ALA A 192 -7.58 6.91 -1.77
CA ALA A 192 -7.09 5.56 -1.98
C ALA A 192 -8.25 4.60 -2.29
N GLY A 193 -7.95 3.43 -2.84
CA GLY A 193 -9.00 2.46 -3.11
C GLY A 193 -8.48 1.11 -3.56
N LEU A 194 -9.39 0.14 -3.57
CA LEU A 194 -9.15 -1.22 -4.04
C LEU A 194 -9.75 -1.46 -5.42
N SER A 195 -9.13 -2.30 -6.24
CA SER A 195 -9.68 -2.74 -7.53
C SER A 195 -10.14 -1.57 -8.42
N MET A 196 -11.44 -1.47 -8.76
CA MET A 196 -12.01 -0.33 -9.49
C MET A 196 -11.80 0.99 -8.74
N GLY A 197 -11.93 1.00 -7.40
CA GLY A 197 -11.60 2.16 -6.58
C GLY A 197 -10.12 2.52 -6.59
N GLY A 198 -9.24 1.54 -6.77
CA GLY A 198 -7.80 1.76 -7.01
C GLY A 198 -7.55 2.48 -8.34
N GLY A 199 -8.28 2.09 -9.40
CA GLY A 199 -8.28 2.79 -10.68
C GLY A 199 -8.81 4.22 -10.57
N GLN A 200 -9.92 4.43 -9.85
CA GLN A 200 -10.46 5.76 -9.56
C GLN A 200 -9.45 6.61 -8.77
N ALA A 201 -8.82 6.04 -7.74
CA ALA A 201 -7.83 6.76 -6.94
C ALA A 201 -6.65 7.28 -7.79
N LEU A 202 -6.16 6.47 -8.74
CA LEU A 202 -5.15 6.89 -9.72
C LEU A 202 -5.69 7.94 -10.68
N ASN A 203 -6.86 7.68 -11.30
CA ASN A 203 -7.43 8.55 -12.31
C ASN A 203 -7.75 9.95 -11.77
N PHE A 204 -8.36 10.03 -10.59
CA PHE A 204 -8.81 11.29 -10.00
C PHE A 204 -7.70 11.95 -9.19
N GLY A 205 -6.98 11.17 -8.37
CA GLY A 205 -5.92 11.69 -7.53
C GLY A 205 -4.77 12.32 -8.32
N LEU A 206 -4.38 11.70 -9.46
CA LEU A 206 -3.32 12.24 -10.31
C LEU A 206 -3.81 13.35 -11.27
N ALA A 207 -5.11 13.37 -11.61
CA ALA A 207 -5.69 14.45 -12.41
C ALA A 207 -5.92 15.73 -11.59
N HIS A 208 -6.18 15.61 -10.26
CA HIS A 208 -6.53 16.70 -9.37
C HIS A 208 -5.50 16.87 -8.25
N LEU A 209 -4.24 17.13 -8.64
CA LEU A 209 -3.13 17.34 -7.70
C LEU A 209 -3.25 18.65 -6.91
N ASP A 210 -4.14 19.55 -7.29
CA ASP A 210 -4.57 20.73 -6.52
C ASP A 210 -5.53 20.38 -5.38
N THR A 211 -6.14 19.21 -5.44
CA THR A 211 -7.12 18.70 -4.46
C THR A 211 -6.51 17.61 -3.58
N PHE A 212 -5.70 16.73 -4.14
CA PHE A 212 -5.09 15.59 -3.45
C PHE A 212 -3.57 15.66 -3.48
N ALA A 213 -2.92 15.41 -2.34
CA ALA A 213 -1.47 15.28 -2.27
C ALA A 213 -1.01 13.83 -2.08
N TRP A 214 -1.91 12.94 -1.67
CA TRP A 214 -1.63 11.56 -1.31
C TRP A 214 -2.56 10.63 -2.07
N VAL A 215 -1.97 9.69 -2.83
CA VAL A 215 -2.73 8.78 -3.70
C VAL A 215 -2.32 7.34 -3.41
N GLY A 216 -3.30 6.45 -3.21
CA GLY A 216 -3.08 5.03 -2.94
C GLY A 216 -3.92 4.12 -3.83
N ALA A 217 -3.29 3.17 -4.51
CA ALA A 217 -3.96 2.17 -5.34
C ALA A 217 -3.60 0.75 -4.88
N PHE A 218 -4.62 -0.03 -4.55
CA PHE A 218 -4.51 -1.41 -4.08
C PHE A 218 -5.11 -2.34 -5.13
N SER A 219 -4.27 -3.05 -5.91
CA SER A 219 -4.69 -3.90 -7.03
C SER A 219 -5.59 -3.16 -8.02
N ALA A 220 -5.12 -2.06 -8.61
CA ALA A 220 -5.90 -1.25 -9.55
C ALA A 220 -6.47 -2.08 -10.71
N ALA A 221 -7.73 -1.80 -11.10
CA ALA A 221 -8.48 -2.54 -12.11
C ALA A 221 -8.40 -1.88 -13.51
N PRO A 222 -8.95 -2.52 -14.57
CA PRO A 222 -8.85 -2.04 -15.96
C PRO A 222 -9.52 -0.68 -16.27
N ASN A 223 -10.31 -0.11 -15.36
CA ASN A 223 -10.77 1.28 -15.48
C ASN A 223 -9.64 2.32 -15.31
N THR A 224 -8.44 1.87 -14.94
CA THR A 224 -7.26 2.73 -14.82
C THR A 224 -6.82 3.22 -16.20
N LYS A 225 -6.65 4.53 -16.34
CA LYS A 225 -6.10 5.15 -17.56
C LYS A 225 -4.68 4.65 -17.84
N ALA A 226 -4.25 4.70 -19.11
CA ALA A 226 -2.88 4.34 -19.45
C ALA A 226 -1.86 5.24 -18.71
N PRO A 227 -0.66 4.75 -18.38
CA PRO A 227 0.31 5.48 -17.55
C PRO A 227 0.64 6.90 -18.07
N ALA A 228 0.79 7.08 -19.37
CA ALA A 228 1.04 8.39 -19.97
C ALA A 228 -0.17 9.35 -19.89
N GLN A 229 -1.39 8.82 -19.72
CA GLN A 229 -2.59 9.63 -19.49
C GLN A 229 -2.76 9.96 -18.00
N LEU A 230 -2.34 9.06 -17.10
CA LEU A 230 -2.31 9.31 -15.66
C LEU A 230 -1.31 10.41 -15.30
N VAL A 231 -0.14 10.40 -15.96
CA VAL A 231 0.97 11.31 -15.67
C VAL A 231 1.46 11.94 -16.97
N PRO A 232 0.67 12.87 -17.55
CA PRO A 232 1.04 13.53 -18.81
C PRO A 232 2.21 14.51 -18.66
N ASN A 233 2.48 14.98 -17.44
CA ASN A 233 3.63 15.82 -17.12
C ASN A 233 4.33 15.25 -15.88
N PRO A 234 5.30 14.33 -16.04
CA PRO A 234 5.98 13.67 -14.94
C PRO A 234 6.68 14.62 -13.95
N GLU A 235 7.32 15.67 -14.44
CA GLU A 235 8.03 16.65 -13.59
C GLU A 235 7.05 17.42 -12.69
N ALA A 236 5.94 17.92 -13.25
CA ALA A 236 4.91 18.60 -12.47
C ALA A 236 4.25 17.66 -11.48
N THR A 237 3.99 16.42 -11.86
CA THR A 237 3.43 15.39 -10.97
C THR A 237 4.39 15.09 -9.81
N ALA A 238 5.67 14.87 -10.08
CA ALA A 238 6.70 14.61 -9.07
C ALA A 238 6.83 15.77 -8.08
N GLY A 239 6.74 17.01 -8.55
CA GLY A 239 6.79 18.20 -7.70
C GLY A 239 5.53 18.46 -6.87
N SER A 240 4.40 17.85 -7.26
CA SER A 240 3.12 18.06 -6.60
C SER A 240 2.71 16.93 -5.64
N LEU A 241 3.07 15.69 -5.91
CA LEU A 241 2.75 14.56 -5.04
C LEU A 241 3.51 14.59 -3.72
N SER A 242 2.82 14.35 -2.62
CA SER A 242 3.46 14.04 -1.34
C SER A 242 3.79 12.55 -1.25
N GLN A 243 2.88 11.67 -1.72
CA GLN A 243 3.12 10.23 -1.84
C GLN A 243 2.19 9.60 -2.87
N LEU A 244 2.72 8.70 -3.68
CA LEU A 244 1.98 7.75 -4.50
C LEU A 244 2.32 6.34 -4.02
N TRP A 245 1.30 5.56 -3.65
CA TRP A 245 1.40 4.17 -3.24
C TRP A 245 0.70 3.27 -4.25
N ILE A 246 1.38 2.22 -4.70
CA ILE A 246 0.84 1.19 -5.58
C ILE A 246 1.16 -0.16 -4.95
N SER A 247 0.15 -0.96 -4.65
CA SER A 247 0.34 -2.33 -4.19
C SER A 247 -0.50 -3.33 -4.96
N CYS A 248 0.02 -4.55 -5.10
CA CYS A 248 -0.67 -5.64 -5.77
C CYS A 248 -0.20 -7.00 -5.22
N GLY A 249 -1.02 -8.03 -5.35
CA GLY A 249 -0.62 -9.39 -5.05
C GLY A 249 0.24 -9.98 -6.19
N THR A 250 1.24 -10.80 -5.84
CA THR A 250 2.08 -11.44 -6.90
C THR A 250 1.32 -12.49 -7.73
N ASN A 251 0.19 -13.01 -7.21
CA ASN A 251 -0.70 -13.93 -7.91
C ASN A 251 -1.98 -13.25 -8.41
N ASP A 252 -2.04 -11.93 -8.37
CA ASP A 252 -3.17 -11.16 -8.89
C ASP A 252 -3.15 -11.16 -10.42
N GLY A 253 -4.26 -11.54 -11.05
CA GLY A 253 -4.39 -11.53 -12.51
C GLY A 253 -4.32 -10.11 -13.13
N LEU A 254 -4.43 -9.05 -12.32
CA LEU A 254 -4.32 -7.65 -12.72
C LEU A 254 -2.94 -7.04 -12.42
N LEU A 255 -1.98 -7.82 -11.95
CA LEU A 255 -0.63 -7.36 -11.60
C LEU A 255 0.03 -6.56 -12.73
N TYR A 256 -0.21 -6.96 -13.98
CA TYR A 256 0.35 -6.28 -15.16
C TYR A 256 0.02 -4.78 -15.23
N LEU A 257 -1.16 -4.36 -14.76
CA LEU A 257 -1.54 -2.93 -14.72
C LEU A 257 -0.67 -2.16 -13.73
N SER A 258 -0.53 -2.69 -12.51
CA SER A 258 0.33 -2.09 -11.49
C SER A 258 1.80 -2.04 -11.94
N GLN A 259 2.27 -3.09 -12.64
CA GLN A 259 3.63 -3.15 -13.19
C GLN A 259 3.84 -2.10 -14.30
N GLN A 260 2.91 -1.96 -15.24
CA GLN A 260 3.01 -0.96 -16.32
C GLN A 260 3.06 0.47 -15.78
N ILE A 261 2.28 0.76 -14.73
CA ILE A 261 2.30 2.07 -14.08
C ILE A 261 3.65 2.28 -13.38
N HIS A 262 4.12 1.30 -12.61
CA HIS A 262 5.42 1.33 -11.96
C HIS A 262 6.56 1.58 -12.96
N ASP A 263 6.64 0.79 -14.03
CA ASP A 263 7.68 0.89 -15.04
C ASP A 263 7.70 2.28 -15.70
N TYR A 264 6.52 2.85 -15.97
CA TYR A 264 6.41 4.20 -16.52
C TYR A 264 6.89 5.26 -15.52
N LEU A 265 6.49 5.16 -14.26
CA LEU A 265 6.87 6.10 -13.21
C LEU A 265 8.39 6.05 -12.93
N GLU A 266 8.98 4.85 -12.90
CA GLU A 266 10.43 4.65 -12.80
C GLU A 266 11.16 5.28 -13.99
N GLN A 267 10.72 4.99 -15.21
CA GLN A 267 11.32 5.55 -16.44
C GLN A 267 11.31 7.08 -16.43
N HIS A 268 10.28 7.71 -15.85
CA HIS A 268 10.12 9.16 -15.84
C HIS A 268 10.51 9.79 -14.51
N GLN A 269 11.12 9.04 -13.59
CA GLN A 269 11.62 9.50 -12.30
C GLN A 269 10.54 10.15 -11.41
N VAL A 270 9.29 9.66 -11.48
CA VAL A 270 8.21 10.11 -10.61
C VAL A 270 8.28 9.32 -9.29
N PRO A 271 8.50 9.98 -8.14
CA PRO A 271 8.61 9.30 -6.85
C PRO A 271 7.32 8.55 -6.49
N HIS A 272 7.43 7.26 -6.20
CA HIS A 272 6.32 6.42 -5.77
C HIS A 272 6.81 5.22 -4.95
N ILE A 273 5.89 4.58 -4.26
CA ILE A 273 6.11 3.29 -3.61
C ILE A 273 5.40 2.22 -4.42
N TYR A 274 6.15 1.19 -4.82
CA TYR A 274 5.61 0.00 -5.44
C TYR A 274 5.84 -1.20 -4.53
N SER A 275 4.77 -1.82 -4.03
CA SER A 275 4.85 -2.87 -3.01
C SER A 275 4.05 -4.11 -3.42
N LEU A 276 4.71 -5.26 -3.49
CA LEU A 276 4.11 -6.52 -3.86
C LEU A 276 3.88 -7.41 -2.64
N VAL A 277 2.66 -7.97 -2.55
CA VAL A 277 2.31 -8.92 -1.48
C VAL A 277 2.50 -10.34 -2.02
N SER A 278 3.57 -10.99 -1.58
CA SER A 278 3.96 -12.30 -2.06
C SER A 278 2.90 -13.37 -1.80
N GLY A 279 2.55 -14.14 -2.85
CA GLY A 279 1.60 -15.25 -2.78
C GLY A 279 0.13 -14.85 -2.73
N SER A 280 -0.20 -13.56 -2.58
CA SER A 280 -1.59 -13.07 -2.55
C SER A 280 -2.14 -12.82 -3.95
N GLY A 281 -3.46 -12.97 -4.09
CA GLY A 281 -4.22 -12.69 -5.30
C GLY A 281 -4.89 -11.31 -5.29
N HIS A 282 -6.05 -11.21 -5.96
CA HIS A 282 -6.92 -10.03 -5.96
C HIS A 282 -7.87 -10.12 -4.75
N ASP A 283 -7.36 -9.85 -3.56
CA ASP A 283 -8.04 -10.20 -2.32
C ASP A 283 -7.77 -9.22 -1.16
N TRP A 284 -8.53 -9.42 -0.07
CA TRP A 284 -8.47 -8.57 1.13
C TRP A 284 -7.11 -8.58 1.84
N THR A 285 -6.27 -9.58 1.64
CA THR A 285 -4.91 -9.60 2.19
C THR A 285 -4.10 -8.42 1.65
N VAL A 286 -4.16 -8.22 0.32
CA VAL A 286 -3.47 -7.12 -0.36
C VAL A 286 -4.08 -5.76 0.01
N TRP A 287 -5.41 -5.66 0.06
CA TRP A 287 -6.09 -4.39 0.27
C TRP A 287 -5.95 -3.90 1.71
N LYS A 288 -6.07 -4.79 2.70
CA LYS A 288 -5.79 -4.49 4.11
C LYS A 288 -4.31 -4.13 4.34
N TYR A 289 -3.39 -4.86 3.69
CA TYR A 289 -1.97 -4.54 3.70
C TYR A 289 -1.71 -3.13 3.14
N GLY A 290 -2.33 -2.80 2.00
CA GLY A 290 -2.24 -1.48 1.39
C GLY A 290 -2.74 -0.38 2.34
N LEU A 291 -3.93 -0.55 2.92
CA LEU A 291 -4.49 0.40 3.89
C LEU A 291 -3.59 0.56 5.11
N TYR A 292 -3.12 -0.56 5.70
CA TYR A 292 -2.26 -0.56 6.89
C TYR A 292 -0.98 0.24 6.67
N HIS A 293 -0.30 0.07 5.55
CA HIS A 293 0.95 0.79 5.28
C HIS A 293 0.72 2.21 4.79
N PHE A 294 -0.22 2.41 3.87
CA PHE A 294 -0.52 3.71 3.31
C PHE A 294 -0.97 4.71 4.38
N SER A 295 -1.87 4.31 5.28
CA SER A 295 -2.37 5.19 6.35
C SER A 295 -1.27 5.65 7.32
N GLN A 296 -0.20 4.88 7.50
CA GLN A 296 0.96 5.26 8.32
C GLN A 296 1.89 6.26 7.63
N LEU A 297 1.81 6.42 6.32
CA LEU A 297 2.69 7.28 5.53
C LEU A 297 2.09 8.65 5.26
N ILE A 298 0.75 8.72 5.12
CA ILE A 298 0.05 9.95 4.73
C ILE A 298 -0.02 10.99 5.85
N PHE A 299 -0.16 12.26 5.45
CA PHE A 299 -0.33 13.43 6.31
C PHE A 299 0.85 13.76 7.23
N LYS A 300 1.97 13.08 7.07
CA LYS A 300 3.17 13.39 7.83
C LYS A 300 3.89 14.58 7.21
N ASP A 301 4.34 15.51 8.07
CA ASP A 301 5.11 16.66 7.61
C ASP A 301 6.38 16.16 6.87
N PRO A 302 6.65 16.64 5.65
CA PRO A 302 7.89 16.34 4.94
C PRO A 302 9.16 16.64 5.75
N ALA A 303 9.16 17.63 6.61
CA ALA A 303 10.27 17.94 7.52
C ALA A 303 10.48 16.81 8.55
N THR A 304 9.38 16.28 9.12
CA THR A 304 9.46 15.09 9.99
C THR A 304 9.72 13.81 9.21
N ALA A 305 9.32 13.75 7.92
CA ALA A 305 9.65 12.64 7.03
C ALA A 305 11.13 12.64 6.60
N VAL A 306 11.76 13.81 6.44
CA VAL A 306 13.20 13.93 6.19
C VAL A 306 14.00 13.58 7.46
N GLU A 307 13.55 14.00 8.63
CA GLU A 307 14.13 13.54 9.90
C GLU A 307 13.89 12.05 10.12
N ARG A 308 12.73 11.51 9.72
CA ARG A 308 12.43 10.07 9.75
C ARG A 308 13.12 9.31 8.60
N LYS A 309 13.36 9.89 7.43
CA LYS A 309 14.22 9.31 6.38
C LYS A 309 15.70 9.34 6.80
N ALA A 310 16.12 10.35 7.51
CA ALA A 310 17.41 10.34 8.20
C ALA A 310 17.42 9.35 9.39
N ASN A 311 16.24 9.09 10.00
CA ASN A 311 16.02 8.13 11.08
C ASN A 311 15.41 6.79 10.60
N ALA A 312 14.90 6.69 9.39
CA ALA A 312 14.48 5.46 8.69
C ALA A 312 15.57 4.97 7.73
N ALA A 313 16.82 5.23 8.06
CA ALA A 313 17.84 4.31 7.67
C ALA A 313 17.43 2.98 8.32
N ALA A 314 16.97 2.03 7.52
CA ALA A 314 16.55 0.72 8.01
C ALA A 314 17.77 0.02 8.63
N PHE A 315 17.54 -0.85 9.61
CA PHE A 315 18.56 -1.82 9.94
C PHE A 315 18.88 -2.60 8.67
N ILE A 316 20.13 -2.64 8.26
CA ILE A 316 20.58 -3.38 7.08
C ILE A 316 21.65 -4.36 7.51
N LEU A 317 21.53 -5.60 7.07
CA LEU A 317 22.57 -6.59 7.16
C LEU A 317 23.01 -6.93 5.73
N SER A 318 24.18 -6.42 5.32
CA SER A 318 24.72 -6.68 3.98
C SER A 318 25.27 -8.09 3.84
N GLN A 319 25.31 -8.62 2.61
CA GLN A 319 26.02 -9.84 2.30
C GLN A 319 27.50 -9.65 2.61
N ASN A 320 28.12 -10.63 3.28
CA ASN A 320 29.54 -10.59 3.59
C ASN A 320 30.40 -10.56 2.31
N TYR A 321 31.50 -9.86 2.36
CA TYR A 321 32.45 -9.80 1.25
C TYR A 321 33.89 -9.99 1.74
N PRO A 322 34.67 -10.87 1.07
CA PRO A 322 34.28 -11.77 -0.02
C PRO A 322 33.31 -12.89 0.43
N ASN A 323 32.52 -13.41 -0.51
CA ASN A 323 31.68 -14.60 -0.33
C ASN A 323 31.59 -15.37 -1.68
N PRO A 324 32.19 -16.55 -1.82
CA PRO A 324 32.92 -17.35 -0.83
C PRO A 324 34.17 -16.66 -0.24
N PHE A 325 34.59 -17.08 0.97
CA PHE A 325 35.72 -16.48 1.67
C PHE A 325 36.71 -17.50 2.20
N ASN A 326 37.99 -17.08 2.42
CA ASN A 326 39.09 -17.94 2.96
C ASN A 326 40.12 -17.09 3.69
N PRO A 327 40.36 -17.27 4.99
CA PRO A 327 39.39 -17.67 6.01
C PRO A 327 38.67 -16.48 6.59
N VAL A 328 38.87 -15.25 6.03
CA VAL A 328 38.41 -13.96 6.57
C VAL A 328 37.41 -13.31 5.62
N THR A 329 36.35 -12.77 6.19
CA THR A 329 35.36 -11.96 5.48
C THR A 329 34.92 -10.77 6.33
N ARG A 330 34.33 -9.76 5.69
CA ARG A 330 33.75 -8.59 6.34
C ARG A 330 32.24 -8.61 6.19
N ILE A 331 31.54 -8.22 7.25
CA ILE A 331 30.09 -8.07 7.30
C ILE A 331 29.81 -6.61 7.61
N THR A 332 29.15 -5.93 6.69
CA THR A 332 28.68 -4.55 6.89
C THR A 332 27.24 -4.59 7.39
N PHE A 333 26.91 -3.71 8.33
CA PHE A 333 25.54 -3.51 8.82
C PHE A 333 25.28 -2.06 9.17
N MET A 334 24.03 -1.63 9.05
CA MET A 334 23.58 -0.28 9.37
C MET A 334 22.63 -0.30 10.56
N VAL A 335 22.83 0.64 11.46
CA VAL A 335 21.98 0.90 12.64
C VAL A 335 21.38 2.29 12.47
N PRO A 336 20.05 2.42 12.30
CA PRO A 336 19.41 3.71 12.01
C PRO A 336 19.31 4.64 13.21
N HIS A 337 19.21 4.08 14.41
CA HIS A 337 19.12 4.79 15.69
C HIS A 337 19.80 3.95 16.78
N LYS A 338 20.20 4.58 17.87
CA LYS A 338 20.82 3.87 19.00
C LYS A 338 20.01 2.64 19.40
N SER A 339 20.62 1.44 19.27
CA SER A 339 19.94 0.16 19.47
C SER A 339 20.90 -0.91 19.97
N PHE A 340 20.38 -1.86 20.74
CA PHE A 340 21.13 -3.05 21.12
C PHE A 340 21.17 -4.04 19.95
N VAL A 341 22.36 -4.32 19.44
CA VAL A 341 22.60 -5.13 18.25
C VAL A 341 23.25 -6.45 18.64
N ILE A 342 22.71 -7.55 18.13
CA ILE A 342 23.29 -8.88 18.26
C ILE A 342 23.54 -9.43 16.85
N ILE A 343 24.80 -9.80 16.55
CA ILE A 343 25.15 -10.55 15.33
C ILE A 343 25.84 -11.84 15.73
N LYS A 344 25.23 -12.97 15.36
CA LYS A 344 25.75 -14.33 15.63
C LYS A 344 25.93 -15.12 14.35
N VAL A 345 26.96 -15.96 14.32
CA VAL A 345 27.19 -16.93 13.25
C VAL A 345 26.79 -18.32 13.75
N TYR A 346 26.10 -19.06 12.89
CA TYR A 346 25.59 -20.40 13.14
C TYR A 346 26.14 -21.36 12.09
N ASN A 347 26.47 -22.57 12.47
CA ASN A 347 26.77 -23.65 11.52
C ASN A 347 25.51 -24.24 10.89
N SER A 348 25.66 -25.20 9.98
CA SER A 348 24.57 -25.90 9.29
C SER A 348 23.59 -26.66 10.24
N PHE A 349 23.98 -26.90 11.49
CA PHE A 349 23.16 -27.53 12.51
C PHE A 349 22.44 -26.52 13.41
N GLY A 350 22.52 -25.21 13.11
CA GLY A 350 21.90 -24.15 13.91
C GLY A 350 22.65 -23.83 15.23
N LYS A 351 23.85 -24.39 15.45
CA LYS A 351 24.66 -24.10 16.64
C LYS A 351 25.44 -22.81 16.45
N VAL A 352 25.40 -21.92 17.46
CA VAL A 352 26.20 -20.68 17.47
C VAL A 352 27.69 -21.05 17.48
N VAL A 353 28.44 -20.52 16.50
CA VAL A 353 29.89 -20.72 16.36
C VAL A 353 30.69 -19.44 16.60
N ALA A 354 30.04 -18.29 16.51
CA ALA A 354 30.62 -16.99 16.89
C ALA A 354 29.55 -15.98 17.25
N THR A 355 29.87 -15.06 18.16
CA THR A 355 29.10 -13.81 18.39
C THR A 355 29.98 -12.67 17.95
N LEU A 356 29.56 -11.93 16.94
CA LEU A 356 30.35 -10.87 16.31
C LEU A 356 30.03 -9.50 16.91
N VAL A 357 28.77 -9.27 17.29
CA VAL A 357 28.28 -8.07 17.95
C VAL A 357 27.29 -8.48 19.05
N ASN A 358 27.35 -7.83 20.21
CA ASN A 358 26.43 -8.01 21.33
C ASN A 358 26.50 -6.80 22.25
N GLU A 359 26.10 -5.63 21.71
CA GLU A 359 26.23 -4.35 22.44
C GLU A 359 25.31 -3.27 21.87
N GLU A 360 25.12 -2.17 22.60
CA GLU A 360 24.48 -0.98 22.08
C GLU A 360 25.37 -0.30 21.02
N LYS A 361 24.77 0.03 19.87
CA LYS A 361 25.39 0.81 18.80
C LYS A 361 24.61 2.10 18.57
N PRO A 362 25.28 3.26 18.51
CA PRO A 362 24.69 4.49 17.97
C PRO A 362 24.22 4.33 16.53
N ALA A 363 23.49 5.31 15.99
CA ALA A 363 23.20 5.38 14.57
C ALA A 363 24.52 5.41 13.76
N GLY A 364 24.61 4.61 12.69
CA GLY A 364 25.80 4.55 11.85
C GLY A 364 25.93 3.27 11.06
N GLU A 365 26.90 3.26 10.15
CA GLU A 365 27.35 2.08 9.43
C GLU A 365 28.53 1.44 10.13
N TYR A 366 28.53 0.13 10.25
CA TYR A 366 29.52 -0.66 10.96
C TYR A 366 30.03 -1.81 10.10
N VAL A 367 31.30 -2.16 10.30
CA VAL A 367 31.93 -3.33 9.66
C VAL A 367 32.51 -4.21 10.77
N VAL A 368 32.12 -5.50 10.75
CA VAL A 368 32.76 -6.52 11.61
C VAL A 368 33.48 -7.54 10.76
N THR A 369 34.62 -8.02 11.24
CA THR A 369 35.42 -9.04 10.57
C THR A 369 35.13 -10.40 11.19
N PHE A 370 34.84 -11.38 10.35
CA PHE A 370 34.70 -12.77 10.76
C PHE A 370 35.85 -13.62 10.22
N ASN A 371 36.50 -14.37 11.12
CA ASN A 371 37.56 -15.34 10.78
C ASN A 371 37.06 -16.76 11.00
N GLY A 372 36.84 -17.47 9.90
CA GLY A 372 36.36 -18.87 9.88
C GLY A 372 37.46 -19.93 10.01
N ARG A 373 38.69 -19.57 10.43
CA ARG A 373 39.82 -20.50 10.49
C ARG A 373 39.53 -21.77 11.32
N SER A 374 38.74 -21.68 12.35
CA SER A 374 38.34 -22.80 13.22
C SER A 374 37.22 -23.66 12.66
N LEU A 375 36.55 -23.24 11.60
CA LEU A 375 35.42 -23.93 11.01
C LEU A 375 35.87 -24.80 9.82
N THR A 376 35.09 -25.80 9.48
CA THR A 376 35.26 -26.61 8.24
C THR A 376 34.69 -25.81 7.05
N SER A 377 35.21 -26.12 5.82
CA SER A 377 34.61 -25.62 4.58
C SER A 377 33.13 -25.96 4.52
N GLY A 378 32.29 -25.03 4.02
CA GLY A 378 30.87 -25.26 3.89
C GLY A 378 30.03 -23.99 4.14
N ILE A 379 28.71 -24.21 4.25
CA ILE A 379 27.73 -23.18 4.46
C ILE A 379 27.56 -22.91 5.96
N ASN A 380 27.67 -21.67 6.34
CA ASN A 380 27.26 -21.14 7.64
C ASN A 380 26.25 -20.02 7.43
N ILE A 381 25.61 -19.58 8.49
CA ILE A 381 24.57 -18.52 8.47
C ILE A 381 24.96 -17.48 9.51
N TYR A 382 24.82 -16.19 9.21
CA TYR A 382 24.87 -15.17 10.25
C TYR A 382 23.54 -14.44 10.31
N LYS A 383 23.16 -14.06 11.53
CA LYS A 383 21.89 -13.41 11.85
C LYS A 383 22.14 -12.17 12.67
N MET A 384 21.57 -11.05 12.23
CA MET A 384 21.45 -9.83 13.01
C MET A 384 20.08 -9.80 13.68
N GLN A 385 20.06 -9.37 14.95
CA GLN A 385 18.85 -9.13 15.72
C GLN A 385 18.98 -7.82 16.48
N THR A 386 17.93 -6.99 16.47
CA THR A 386 17.84 -5.76 17.22
C THR A 386 16.38 -5.37 17.39
N GLY A 387 15.90 -5.35 18.62
CA GLY A 387 14.45 -5.18 18.88
C GLY A 387 13.61 -6.18 18.10
N LEU A 388 12.71 -5.67 17.27
CA LEU A 388 11.85 -6.49 16.39
C LEU A 388 12.49 -6.82 15.03
N PHE A 389 13.64 -6.21 14.69
CA PHE A 389 14.32 -6.49 13.42
C PHE A 389 15.14 -7.77 13.51
N SER A 390 15.07 -8.58 12.46
CA SER A 390 15.90 -9.76 12.27
C SER A 390 16.14 -10.00 10.79
N ASP A 391 17.42 -10.10 10.41
CA ASP A 391 17.83 -10.49 9.05
C ASP A 391 18.91 -11.58 9.10
N THR A 392 18.97 -12.41 8.05
CA THR A 392 19.83 -13.59 7.99
C THR A 392 20.47 -13.72 6.61
N LYS A 393 21.79 -13.95 6.58
CA LYS A 393 22.56 -14.14 5.34
C LYS A 393 23.38 -15.43 5.41
N LYS A 394 23.77 -15.96 4.24
CA LYS A 394 24.61 -17.16 4.11
C LYS A 394 26.09 -16.80 3.95
N LEU A 395 26.96 -17.55 4.62
CA LEU A 395 28.42 -17.50 4.52
C LEU A 395 28.92 -18.78 3.81
N PHE A 396 29.74 -18.65 2.78
CA PHE A 396 30.38 -19.78 2.10
C PHE A 396 31.88 -19.76 2.41
N LEU A 397 32.32 -20.65 3.32
CA LEU A 397 33.75 -20.81 3.65
C LEU A 397 34.37 -21.84 2.71
N LEU A 398 35.42 -21.45 2.03
CA LEU A 398 36.30 -22.34 1.23
C LEU A 398 37.69 -22.33 1.84
N LYS A 399 38.19 -23.51 2.21
CA LYS A 399 39.58 -23.74 2.62
C LYS A 399 40.34 -24.48 1.56
#